data_af70555d4d306b3d5f5e23104e9b9d70
#
_entry.id   af70555d4d306b3d5f5e23104e9b9d70
#
_cell.length_a   1.000
_cell.length_b   1.000
_cell.length_c   1.000
_cell.angle_alpha   90.00
_cell.angle_beta   90.00
_cell.angle_gamma   90.00
#
_symmetry.space_group_name_H-M   'P 1'
#
loop_
_entity.id
_entity.type
_entity.pdbx_description
1 polymer ?
#
loop_
_entity_poly.entity_id
_entity_poly.type
_entity_poly.pdbx_seq_one_letter_code
_entity_poly.pdbx_strand_id
1 'polypeptide(L)'
;MKIDNFALTMFQSCPAKYQLRIKEGWTSRRKSGALGFGGALHEGLAEWYRTHDKVKAVEAVVKSWPANLPIDDWRTREKCVEVMVQYMKAYPDEEFKIVGAPANPMVECTFTIDTGMFLSCIECRIDWDPAVGNTVCLACGQPLEPIEYGGIFDGLVEFNGSMYVLEHKTTSQLGAYYFDQFKPNNQVTGYIWGGSQLAGQRVGGAIINAIGIYKASATKFERQITTRSDDSIKEWLTNLRNVCEMIRECEIRHHWPMSTPACTMYGKCEYHQVHVLSTFNERQKLLEQDYVKDEWLYENRAGVKAE
;
A
#
# COMPACT_ATOMS: atom_id res chain seq x y z
N MET A 1 3.82 16.90 -5.87
CA MET A 1 3.04 16.13 -4.84
C MET A 1 3.50 14.68 -4.84
N LYS A 2 3.88 14.13 -3.68
CA LYS A 2 4.26 12.73 -3.53
C LYS A 2 3.10 11.93 -2.92
N ILE A 3 2.72 10.80 -3.53
CA ILE A 3 1.57 10.01 -3.11
C ILE A 3 1.85 8.51 -3.32
N ASP A 4 1.33 7.68 -2.42
CA ASP A 4 1.34 6.22 -2.53
C ASP A 4 -0.09 5.65 -2.60
N ASN A 5 -0.21 4.33 -2.79
CA ASN A 5 -1.53 3.70 -2.83
C ASN A 5 -2.33 3.85 -1.53
N PHE A 6 -1.67 3.85 -0.38
CA PHE A 6 -2.35 3.98 0.92
C PHE A 6 -3.00 5.36 1.05
N ALA A 7 -2.25 6.43 0.76
CA ALA A 7 -2.74 7.79 0.77
C ALA A 7 -3.84 8.01 -0.28
N LEU A 8 -3.63 7.51 -1.51
CA LEU A 8 -4.60 7.57 -2.60
C LEU A 8 -5.94 6.93 -2.22
N THR A 9 -5.91 5.68 -1.75
CA THR A 9 -7.11 4.92 -1.37
C THR A 9 -7.80 5.52 -0.16
N MET A 10 -7.02 6.03 0.79
CA MET A 10 -7.58 6.69 1.99
C MET A 10 -8.33 7.96 1.62
N PHE A 11 -7.76 8.80 0.74
CA PHE A 11 -8.44 10.00 0.27
C PHE A 11 -9.73 9.67 -0.48
N GLN A 12 -9.69 8.71 -1.40
CA GLN A 12 -10.86 8.25 -2.13
C GLN A 12 -11.96 7.68 -1.22
N SER A 13 -11.57 7.03 -0.13
CA SER A 13 -12.52 6.53 0.87
C SER A 13 -13.14 7.66 1.69
N CYS A 14 -12.32 8.56 2.24
CA CYS A 14 -12.76 9.68 3.06
C CYS A 14 -11.68 10.76 3.18
N PRO A 15 -11.85 11.93 2.54
CA PRO A 15 -10.90 13.03 2.66
C PRO A 15 -10.61 13.47 4.11
N ALA A 16 -11.62 13.48 4.99
CA ALA A 16 -11.41 13.81 6.40
C ALA A 16 -10.52 12.78 7.12
N LYS A 17 -10.62 11.49 6.78
CA LYS A 17 -9.71 10.46 7.28
C LYS A 17 -8.29 10.66 6.76
N TYR A 18 -8.13 11.00 5.48
CA TYR A 18 -6.85 11.35 4.89
C TYR A 18 -6.19 12.54 5.59
N GLN A 19 -6.95 13.59 5.90
CA GLN A 19 -6.46 14.73 6.66
C GLN A 19 -5.83 14.28 7.98
N LEU A 20 -6.59 13.56 8.81
CA LEU A 20 -6.11 13.15 10.13
C LEU A 20 -4.90 12.22 10.04
N ARG A 21 -4.91 11.25 9.12
CA ARG A 21 -3.85 10.23 9.03
C ARG A 21 -2.62 10.70 8.27
N ILE A 22 -2.80 11.31 7.11
CA ILE A 22 -1.69 11.62 6.20
C ILE A 22 -1.16 13.03 6.46
N LYS A 23 -2.04 14.04 6.53
CA LYS A 23 -1.60 15.43 6.71
C LYS A 23 -1.22 15.76 8.13
N GLU A 24 -1.98 15.26 9.10
CA GLU A 24 -1.76 15.56 10.51
C GLU A 24 -0.98 14.45 11.25
N GLY A 25 -0.81 13.27 10.65
CA GLY A 25 -0.02 12.17 11.18
C GLY A 25 -0.66 11.44 12.37
N TRP A 26 -1.95 11.62 12.64
CA TRP A 26 -2.60 10.91 13.74
C TRP A 26 -2.81 9.43 13.42
N THR A 27 -2.39 8.55 14.31
CA THR A 27 -2.65 7.10 14.22
C THR A 27 -3.08 6.55 15.58
N SER A 28 -4.01 5.59 15.55
CA SER A 28 -4.49 4.97 16.79
C SER A 28 -3.37 4.26 17.55
N ARG A 29 -3.34 4.42 18.88
CA ARG A 29 -2.43 3.63 19.75
C ARG A 29 -2.75 2.15 19.70
N ARG A 30 -4.00 1.78 19.37
CA ARG A 30 -4.44 0.39 19.27
C ARG A 30 -4.14 -0.14 17.87
N LYS A 31 -3.20 -1.09 17.79
CA LYS A 31 -2.87 -1.77 16.53
C LYS A 31 -3.86 -2.91 16.26
N SER A 32 -4.21 -3.14 15.00
CA SER A 32 -5.01 -4.29 14.59
C SER A 32 -4.15 -5.56 14.62
N GLY A 33 -4.65 -6.64 15.25
CA GLY A 33 -4.00 -7.95 15.23
C GLY A 33 -3.80 -8.48 13.80
N ALA A 34 -4.75 -8.23 12.91
CA ALA A 34 -4.64 -8.64 11.51
C ALA A 34 -3.48 -7.93 10.77
N LEU A 35 -3.32 -6.61 10.98
CA LEU A 35 -2.22 -5.86 10.36
C LEU A 35 -0.85 -6.26 10.93
N GLY A 36 -0.77 -6.47 12.25
CA GLY A 36 0.47 -6.92 12.88
C GLY A 36 0.88 -8.32 12.41
N PHE A 37 -0.07 -9.24 12.31
CA PHE A 37 0.15 -10.57 11.78
C PHE A 37 0.61 -10.54 10.32
N GLY A 38 -0.08 -9.77 9.47
CA GLY A 38 0.26 -9.61 8.06
C GLY A 38 1.69 -9.07 7.89
N GLY A 39 2.03 -7.99 8.60
CA GLY A 39 3.36 -7.39 8.54
C GLY A 39 4.47 -8.36 8.95
N ALA A 40 4.30 -9.10 10.06
CA ALA A 40 5.29 -10.09 10.49
C ALA A 40 5.46 -11.25 9.49
N LEU A 41 4.37 -11.68 8.85
CA LEU A 41 4.43 -12.71 7.82
C LEU A 41 5.14 -12.22 6.56
N HIS A 42 4.92 -10.96 6.13
CA HIS A 42 5.63 -10.35 4.99
C HIS A 42 7.14 -10.31 5.22
N GLU A 43 7.60 -9.94 6.42
CA GLU A 43 9.03 -9.96 6.75
C GLU A 43 9.62 -11.38 6.64
N GLY A 44 8.88 -12.39 7.11
CA GLY A 44 9.30 -13.78 6.95
C GLY A 44 9.36 -14.22 5.49
N LEU A 45 8.38 -13.85 4.67
CA LEU A 45 8.34 -14.13 3.24
C LEU A 45 9.47 -13.41 2.50
N ALA A 46 9.70 -12.14 2.82
CA ALA A 46 10.81 -11.37 2.25
C ALA A 46 12.16 -12.03 2.53
N GLU A 47 12.40 -12.47 3.77
CA GLU A 47 13.65 -13.16 4.11
C GLU A 47 13.76 -14.54 3.43
N TRP A 48 12.65 -15.25 3.29
CA TRP A 48 12.60 -16.50 2.53
C TRP A 48 13.01 -16.29 1.07
N TYR A 49 12.43 -15.30 0.41
CA TYR A 49 12.76 -15.00 -0.99
C TYR A 49 14.16 -14.44 -1.19
N ARG A 50 14.75 -13.81 -0.18
CA ARG A 50 16.14 -13.33 -0.25
C ARG A 50 17.16 -14.45 -0.07
N THR A 51 16.90 -15.39 0.84
CA THR A 51 17.93 -16.31 1.33
C THR A 51 17.67 -17.78 1.10
N HIS A 52 16.41 -18.17 0.87
CA HIS A 52 15.93 -19.57 0.91
C HIS A 52 16.30 -20.31 2.22
N ASP A 53 16.60 -19.57 3.30
CA ASP A 53 16.94 -20.10 4.61
C ASP A 53 15.71 -20.11 5.51
N LYS A 54 15.25 -21.33 5.85
CA LYS A 54 14.04 -21.55 6.68
C LYS A 54 14.18 -20.97 8.08
N VAL A 55 15.39 -21.02 8.65
CA VAL A 55 15.64 -20.52 10.01
C VAL A 55 15.55 -19.00 10.02
N LYS A 56 16.24 -18.33 9.07
CA LYS A 56 16.20 -16.88 8.94
C LYS A 56 14.78 -16.36 8.67
N ALA A 57 14.01 -17.04 7.82
CA ALA A 57 12.62 -16.67 7.55
C ALA A 57 11.74 -16.72 8.82
N VAL A 58 11.90 -17.75 9.66
CA VAL A 58 11.18 -17.84 10.94
C VAL A 58 11.68 -16.77 11.93
N GLU A 59 12.98 -16.55 12.01
CA GLU A 59 13.57 -15.49 12.86
C GLU A 59 13.06 -14.10 12.46
N ALA A 60 12.91 -13.83 11.17
CA ALA A 60 12.34 -12.58 10.66
C ALA A 60 10.89 -12.38 11.14
N VAL A 61 10.03 -13.42 11.08
CA VAL A 61 8.67 -13.38 11.65
C VAL A 61 8.69 -13.03 13.13
N VAL A 62 9.57 -13.71 13.91
CA VAL A 62 9.64 -13.52 15.36
C VAL A 62 10.13 -12.12 15.72
N LYS A 63 11.16 -11.63 15.02
CA LYS A 63 11.76 -10.31 15.25
C LYS A 63 10.82 -9.16 14.91
N SER A 64 10.03 -9.28 13.84
CA SER A 64 9.09 -8.25 13.39
C SER A 64 7.73 -8.30 14.09
N TRP A 65 7.51 -9.29 14.98
CA TRP A 65 6.24 -9.40 15.70
C TRP A 65 5.99 -8.20 16.61
N PRO A 66 4.85 -7.48 16.46
CA PRO A 66 4.58 -6.30 17.29
C PRO A 66 4.39 -6.64 18.76
N ALA A 67 5.05 -5.91 19.65
CA ALA A 67 5.02 -6.13 21.10
C ALA A 67 3.64 -5.91 21.74
N ASN A 68 2.77 -5.09 21.12
CA ASN A 68 1.52 -4.60 21.72
C ASN A 68 0.28 -4.96 20.88
N LEU A 69 0.15 -6.25 20.50
CA LEU A 69 -1.09 -6.74 19.89
C LEU A 69 -2.15 -7.08 20.96
N PRO A 70 -3.46 -6.98 20.63
CA PRO A 70 -4.52 -7.41 21.53
C PRO A 70 -4.34 -8.87 21.98
N ILE A 71 -4.42 -9.12 23.28
CA ILE A 71 -4.21 -10.46 23.87
C ILE A 71 -5.30 -11.45 23.44
N ASP A 72 -6.48 -10.97 23.08
CA ASP A 72 -7.63 -11.81 22.73
C ASP A 72 -7.71 -12.19 21.26
N ASP A 73 -6.73 -11.79 20.44
CA ASP A 73 -6.72 -12.15 19.03
C ASP A 73 -6.10 -13.55 18.87
N TRP A 74 -6.80 -14.43 18.15
CA TRP A 74 -6.32 -15.79 17.79
C TRP A 74 -5.12 -15.74 16.83
N ARG A 75 -4.79 -14.57 16.30
CA ARG A 75 -3.61 -14.32 15.48
C ARG A 75 -2.39 -14.13 16.37
N THR A 76 -1.85 -15.22 16.85
CA THR A 76 -0.68 -15.24 17.73
C THR A 76 0.61 -15.29 16.90
N ARG A 77 1.73 -14.97 17.55
CA ARG A 77 3.07 -15.12 16.97
C ARG A 77 3.35 -16.57 16.56
N GLU A 78 2.97 -17.52 17.41
CA GLU A 78 3.14 -18.96 17.18
C GLU A 78 2.35 -19.40 15.93
N LYS A 79 1.13 -18.88 15.77
CA LYS A 79 0.33 -19.13 14.56
C LYS A 79 0.96 -18.52 13.32
N CYS A 80 1.60 -17.36 13.42
CA CYS A 80 2.31 -16.75 12.31
C CYS A 80 3.52 -17.59 11.88
N VAL A 81 4.31 -18.07 12.83
CA VAL A 81 5.42 -19.00 12.58
C VAL A 81 4.91 -20.31 11.96
N GLU A 82 3.81 -20.87 12.46
CA GLU A 82 3.19 -22.05 11.86
C GLU A 82 2.81 -21.83 10.39
N VAL A 83 2.17 -20.70 10.09
CA VAL A 83 1.80 -20.33 8.71
C VAL A 83 3.04 -20.21 7.82
N MET A 84 4.10 -19.56 8.30
CA MET A 84 5.36 -19.45 7.57
C MET A 84 5.99 -20.81 7.26
N VAL A 85 6.01 -21.71 8.24
CA VAL A 85 6.51 -23.09 8.05
C VAL A 85 5.65 -23.85 7.04
N GLN A 86 4.32 -23.72 7.10
CA GLN A 86 3.41 -24.34 6.13
C GLN A 86 3.62 -23.77 4.73
N TYR A 87 3.86 -22.46 4.61
CA TYR A 87 4.15 -21.82 3.33
C TYR A 87 5.41 -22.37 2.68
N MET A 88 6.52 -22.43 3.42
CA MET A 88 7.79 -23.00 2.93
C MET A 88 7.71 -24.50 2.56
N LYS A 89 6.74 -25.23 3.14
CA LYS A 89 6.46 -26.63 2.75
C LYS A 89 5.59 -26.72 1.51
N ALA A 90 4.66 -25.76 1.31
CA ALA A 90 3.79 -25.72 0.14
C ALA A 90 4.55 -25.28 -1.12
N TYR A 91 5.55 -24.42 -0.95
CA TYR A 91 6.37 -23.86 -2.03
C TYR A 91 7.87 -24.06 -1.75
N PRO A 92 8.37 -25.30 -1.74
CA PRO A 92 9.80 -25.58 -1.53
C PRO A 92 10.64 -25.09 -2.71
N ASP A 93 10.07 -25.18 -3.91
CA ASP A 93 10.62 -24.68 -5.18
C ASP A 93 9.55 -23.81 -5.84
N GLU A 94 9.93 -22.61 -6.22
CA GLU A 94 9.02 -21.66 -6.86
C GLU A 94 8.96 -21.87 -8.37
N GLU A 95 7.77 -21.69 -8.95
CA GLU A 95 7.58 -21.71 -10.40
C GLU A 95 8.11 -20.46 -11.09
N PHE A 96 8.47 -19.43 -10.33
CA PHE A 96 9.04 -18.16 -10.78
C PHE A 96 10.43 -17.93 -10.16
N LYS A 97 11.18 -17.00 -10.73
CA LYS A 97 12.48 -16.56 -10.22
C LYS A 97 12.41 -15.12 -9.76
N ILE A 98 12.97 -14.81 -8.60
CA ILE A 98 13.17 -13.42 -8.19
C ILE A 98 14.15 -12.74 -9.16
N VAL A 99 13.78 -11.56 -9.64
CA VAL A 99 14.63 -10.72 -10.49
C VAL A 99 15.75 -10.09 -9.64
N GLY A 100 16.89 -9.83 -10.27
CA GLY A 100 18.07 -9.20 -9.65
C GLY A 100 19.19 -10.19 -9.37
N ALA A 101 20.33 -9.65 -8.94
CA ALA A 101 21.49 -10.47 -8.58
C ALA A 101 21.23 -11.17 -7.22
N PRO A 102 21.83 -12.34 -6.96
CA PRO A 102 21.68 -13.03 -5.68
C PRO A 102 22.06 -12.17 -4.45
N ALA A 103 23.00 -11.22 -4.62
CA ALA A 103 23.39 -10.29 -3.57
C ALA A 103 22.42 -9.11 -3.39
N ASN A 104 21.53 -8.87 -4.36
CA ASN A 104 20.54 -7.78 -4.34
C ASN A 104 19.28 -8.22 -5.09
N PRO A 105 18.52 -9.18 -4.55
CA PRO A 105 17.27 -9.63 -5.16
C PRO A 105 16.21 -8.54 -5.04
N MET A 106 15.36 -8.43 -6.05
CA MET A 106 14.24 -7.46 -6.05
C MET A 106 13.08 -7.96 -5.16
N VAL A 107 13.28 -7.86 -3.85
CA VAL A 107 12.33 -8.22 -2.79
C VAL A 107 12.13 -7.00 -1.89
N GLU A 108 10.89 -6.69 -1.52
CA GLU A 108 10.51 -5.46 -0.79
C GLU A 108 11.01 -4.20 -1.52
N CYS A 109 10.67 -4.11 -2.80
CA CYS A 109 11.16 -3.06 -3.67
C CYS A 109 10.44 -1.74 -3.41
N THR A 110 11.15 -0.81 -2.80
CA THR A 110 10.69 0.57 -2.64
C THR A 110 10.96 1.36 -3.92
N PHE A 111 9.99 2.14 -4.37
CA PHE A 111 10.13 3.03 -5.50
C PHE A 111 9.45 4.37 -5.27
N THR A 112 9.99 5.41 -5.90
CA THR A 112 9.37 6.73 -6.09
C THR A 112 9.69 7.17 -7.51
N ILE A 113 8.68 7.41 -8.30
CA ILE A 113 8.82 7.65 -9.74
C ILE A 113 8.03 8.90 -10.12
N ASP A 114 8.68 9.82 -10.82
CA ASP A 114 8.01 10.93 -11.48
C ASP A 114 7.06 10.39 -12.55
N THR A 115 5.79 10.76 -12.44
CA THR A 115 4.76 10.29 -13.37
C THR A 115 4.81 11.04 -14.71
N GLY A 116 5.59 12.10 -14.80
CA GLY A 116 5.59 13.04 -15.92
C GLY A 116 4.35 13.93 -15.95
N MET A 117 3.50 13.86 -14.93
CA MET A 117 2.28 14.66 -14.83
C MET A 117 2.45 15.78 -13.79
N PHE A 118 1.73 16.87 -14.01
CA PHE A 118 1.76 18.04 -13.16
C PHE A 118 0.36 18.43 -12.71
N LEU A 119 0.29 19.07 -11.56
CA LEU A 119 -0.94 19.71 -11.07
C LEU A 119 -1.17 21.04 -11.80
N SER A 120 -2.44 21.47 -11.88
CA SER A 120 -2.83 22.74 -12.44
C SER A 120 -2.11 23.91 -11.76
N CYS A 121 -1.97 25.05 -12.43
CA CYS A 121 -1.37 26.22 -11.82
C CYS A 121 -2.19 26.71 -10.63
N ILE A 122 -1.56 26.89 -9.48
CA ILE A 122 -2.23 27.31 -8.24
C ILE A 122 -2.74 28.77 -8.35
N GLU A 123 -2.01 29.64 -9.04
CA GLU A 123 -2.34 31.06 -9.19
C GLU A 123 -3.41 31.29 -10.25
N CYS A 124 -3.20 30.71 -11.45
CA CYS A 124 -4.06 30.96 -12.61
C CYS A 124 -5.24 29.99 -12.71
N ARG A 125 -5.20 28.88 -11.98
CA ARG A 125 -6.18 27.78 -12.09
C ARG A 125 -6.27 27.17 -13.49
N ILE A 126 -5.20 27.34 -14.29
CA ILE A 126 -5.09 26.74 -15.62
C ILE A 126 -4.62 25.32 -15.48
N ASP A 127 -5.34 24.41 -16.12
CA ASP A 127 -5.04 23.00 -16.09
C ASP A 127 -3.74 22.68 -16.86
N TRP A 128 -3.02 21.66 -16.42
CA TRP A 128 -1.89 21.12 -17.15
C TRP A 128 -2.38 20.32 -18.37
N ASP A 129 -1.75 20.57 -19.51
CA ASP A 129 -2.08 19.86 -20.75
C ASP A 129 -0.98 18.82 -21.06
N PRO A 130 -1.30 17.53 -21.05
CA PRO A 130 -0.34 16.48 -21.36
C PRO A 130 0.16 16.53 -22.81
N ALA A 131 -0.61 17.10 -23.74
CA ALA A 131 -0.20 17.23 -25.14
C ALA A 131 0.90 18.29 -25.32
N VAL A 132 0.92 19.30 -24.46
CA VAL A 132 1.95 20.36 -24.45
C VAL A 132 3.18 19.93 -23.65
N GLY A 133 3.00 19.11 -22.59
CA GLY A 133 4.08 18.62 -21.73
C GLY A 133 4.83 19.72 -20.98
N ASN A 134 4.16 20.85 -20.68
CA ASN A 134 4.78 22.00 -20.04
C ASN A 134 5.02 21.77 -18.55
N THR A 135 6.18 22.22 -18.06
CA THR A 135 6.54 22.18 -16.62
C THR A 135 6.30 23.51 -15.91
N VAL A 136 5.85 24.52 -16.66
CA VAL A 136 5.51 25.87 -16.17
C VAL A 136 4.15 26.27 -16.68
N CYS A 137 3.47 27.12 -15.93
CA CYS A 137 2.18 27.67 -16.35
C CYS A 137 2.34 28.58 -17.58
N LEU A 138 1.58 28.31 -18.63
CA LEU A 138 1.67 29.06 -19.89
C LEU A 138 1.17 30.50 -19.75
N ALA A 139 0.38 30.84 -18.72
CA ALA A 139 -0.13 32.17 -18.51
C ALA A 139 0.77 33.05 -17.62
N CYS A 140 1.35 32.48 -16.53
CA CYS A 140 2.11 33.30 -15.58
C CYS A 140 3.58 32.86 -15.44
N GLY A 141 4.00 31.78 -16.09
CA GLY A 141 5.37 31.27 -16.03
C GLY A 141 5.76 30.58 -14.72
N GLN A 142 4.87 30.47 -13.74
CA GLN A 142 5.17 29.78 -12.49
C GLN A 142 5.37 28.28 -12.71
N PRO A 143 6.33 27.65 -12.00
CA PRO A 143 6.52 26.21 -12.04
C PRO A 143 5.24 25.46 -11.65
N LEU A 144 4.93 24.39 -12.36
CA LEU A 144 3.86 23.47 -11.99
C LEU A 144 4.40 22.41 -11.03
N GLU A 145 3.58 21.97 -10.10
CA GLU A 145 3.96 20.95 -9.12
C GLU A 145 3.91 19.56 -9.76
N PRO A 146 5.04 18.80 -9.81
CA PRO A 146 5.06 17.46 -10.36
C PRO A 146 4.35 16.47 -9.43
N ILE A 147 3.85 15.38 -10.01
CA ILE A 147 3.25 14.26 -9.27
C ILE A 147 4.22 13.09 -9.29
N GLU A 148 4.66 12.67 -8.11
CA GLU A 148 5.46 11.45 -7.89
C GLU A 148 4.59 10.36 -7.27
N TYR A 149 4.63 9.17 -7.84
CA TYR A 149 3.97 8.00 -7.26
C TYR A 149 4.99 7.04 -6.68
N GLY A 150 4.72 6.57 -5.48
CA GLY A 150 5.61 5.64 -4.81
C GLY A 150 4.90 4.48 -4.14
N GLY A 151 5.70 3.52 -3.69
CA GLY A 151 5.19 2.34 -3.00
C GLY A 151 6.28 1.32 -2.74
N ILE A 152 5.85 0.21 -2.15
CA ILE A 152 6.67 -0.97 -1.92
C ILE A 152 5.88 -2.16 -2.41
N PHE A 153 6.44 -2.96 -3.29
CA PHE A 153 5.88 -4.24 -3.68
C PHE A 153 6.75 -5.38 -3.18
N ASP A 154 6.15 -6.52 -2.86
CA ASP A 154 6.82 -7.62 -2.17
C ASP A 154 7.93 -8.28 -3.00
N GLY A 155 7.81 -8.25 -4.34
CA GLY A 155 8.87 -8.73 -5.22
C GLY A 155 8.65 -8.44 -6.69
N LEU A 156 9.74 -8.48 -7.47
CA LEU A 156 9.68 -8.56 -8.93
C LEU A 156 10.20 -9.93 -9.36
N VAL A 157 9.41 -10.63 -10.17
CA VAL A 157 9.67 -12.02 -10.53
C VAL A 157 9.59 -12.24 -12.03
N GLU A 158 10.34 -13.23 -12.53
CA GLU A 158 10.24 -13.76 -13.88
C GLU A 158 9.45 -15.08 -13.85
N PHE A 159 8.40 -15.13 -14.63
CA PHE A 159 7.55 -16.31 -14.80
C PHE A 159 7.21 -16.49 -16.28
N ASN A 160 7.49 -17.66 -16.83
CA ASN A 160 7.25 -17.99 -18.26
C ASN A 160 7.80 -16.92 -19.24
N GLY A 161 9.02 -16.42 -18.98
CA GLY A 161 9.68 -15.43 -19.83
C GLY A 161 9.12 -14.01 -19.78
N SER A 162 8.25 -13.71 -18.82
CA SER A 162 7.69 -12.38 -18.60
C SER A 162 7.88 -11.95 -17.15
N MET A 163 8.01 -10.65 -16.91
CA MET A 163 8.11 -10.10 -15.56
C MET A 163 6.73 -9.85 -14.95
N TYR A 164 6.63 -10.10 -13.65
CA TYR A 164 5.44 -9.84 -12.83
C TYR A 164 5.83 -9.23 -11.49
N VAL A 165 4.98 -8.36 -10.97
CA VAL A 165 5.03 -7.97 -9.56
C VAL A 165 4.49 -9.14 -8.73
N LEU A 166 5.19 -9.52 -7.67
CA LEU A 166 4.69 -10.43 -6.65
C LEU A 166 4.06 -9.60 -5.52
N GLU A 167 2.85 -9.97 -5.11
CA GLU A 167 2.12 -9.29 -4.03
C GLU A 167 1.48 -10.32 -3.10
N HIS A 168 1.89 -10.33 -1.85
CA HIS A 168 1.35 -11.20 -0.82
C HIS A 168 0.13 -10.59 -0.15
N LYS A 169 -0.89 -11.39 0.07
CA LYS A 169 -2.11 -10.96 0.77
C LYS A 169 -2.54 -11.97 1.80
N THR A 170 -2.61 -11.56 3.06
CA THR A 170 -3.23 -12.35 4.12
C THR A 170 -4.72 -12.08 4.20
N THR A 171 -5.54 -13.11 4.33
CA THR A 171 -7.00 -12.96 4.40
C THR A 171 -7.63 -14.07 5.25
N SER A 172 -8.78 -13.77 5.85
CA SER A 172 -9.67 -14.79 6.43
C SER A 172 -10.85 -15.16 5.52
N GLN A 173 -10.89 -14.61 4.30
CA GLN A 173 -12.02 -14.73 3.36
C GLN A 173 -11.56 -15.22 1.97
N LEU A 174 -10.61 -16.17 1.91
CA LEU A 174 -10.16 -16.75 0.66
C LEU A 174 -11.25 -17.69 0.11
N GLY A 175 -11.94 -17.26 -0.92
CA GLY A 175 -13.05 -17.97 -1.58
C GLY A 175 -13.11 -17.65 -3.06
N ALA A 176 -14.11 -18.18 -3.76
CA ALA A 176 -14.23 -18.17 -5.22
C ALA A 176 -14.07 -16.77 -5.88
N TYR A 177 -14.52 -15.73 -5.21
CA TYR A 177 -14.47 -14.35 -5.74
C TYR A 177 -13.37 -13.48 -5.11
N TYR A 178 -12.47 -14.07 -4.31
CA TYR A 178 -11.45 -13.32 -3.60
C TYR A 178 -10.56 -12.50 -4.54
N PHE A 179 -10.17 -13.07 -5.65
CA PHE A 179 -9.25 -12.44 -6.59
C PHE A 179 -9.90 -11.36 -7.48
N ASP A 180 -11.22 -11.26 -7.52
CA ASP A 180 -11.91 -10.25 -8.33
C ASP A 180 -11.61 -8.82 -7.86
N GLN A 181 -11.35 -8.62 -6.57
CA GLN A 181 -10.97 -7.32 -5.99
C GLN A 181 -9.64 -6.77 -6.53
N PHE A 182 -8.84 -7.58 -7.21
CA PHE A 182 -7.56 -7.17 -7.79
C PHE A 182 -7.63 -6.87 -9.29
N LYS A 183 -8.78 -7.02 -9.92
CA LYS A 183 -8.95 -6.84 -11.38
C LYS A 183 -9.14 -5.39 -11.80
N PRO A 184 -9.96 -4.51 -11.18
CA PRO A 184 -9.64 -3.11 -11.05
C PRO A 184 -9.15 -2.85 -9.63
N ASN A 185 -7.87 -2.45 -9.47
CA ASN A 185 -7.28 -2.20 -8.16
C ASN A 185 -6.13 -1.21 -8.26
N ASN A 186 -6.20 -0.11 -7.52
CA ASN A 186 -5.21 0.97 -7.57
C ASN A 186 -3.82 0.50 -7.21
N GLN A 187 -3.68 -0.30 -6.14
CA GLN A 187 -2.40 -0.82 -5.69
C GLN A 187 -1.73 -1.66 -6.77
N VAL A 188 -2.47 -2.66 -7.26
CA VAL A 188 -1.94 -3.59 -8.27
C VAL A 188 -1.59 -2.86 -9.56
N THR A 189 -2.43 -1.92 -10.01
CA THR A 189 -2.16 -1.15 -11.23
C THR A 189 -0.95 -0.25 -11.06
N GLY A 190 -0.86 0.45 -9.92
CA GLY A 190 0.29 1.29 -9.59
C GLY A 190 1.60 0.50 -9.46
N TYR A 191 1.55 -0.71 -8.91
CA TYR A 191 2.72 -1.57 -8.78
C TYR A 191 3.17 -2.16 -10.12
N ILE A 192 2.25 -2.54 -11.02
CA ILE A 192 2.58 -2.95 -12.38
C ILE A 192 3.24 -1.79 -13.15
N TRP A 193 2.70 -0.58 -13.02
CA TRP A 193 3.30 0.60 -13.62
C TRP A 193 4.68 0.91 -13.03
N GLY A 194 4.79 0.99 -11.69
CA GLY A 194 6.04 1.26 -10.99
C GLY A 194 7.11 0.20 -11.24
N GLY A 195 6.73 -1.08 -11.22
CA GLY A 195 7.61 -2.20 -11.56
C GLY A 195 8.13 -2.13 -12.99
N SER A 196 7.30 -1.68 -13.95
CA SER A 196 7.71 -1.48 -15.34
C SER A 196 8.74 -0.35 -15.47
N GLN A 197 8.58 0.74 -14.73
CA GLN A 197 9.55 1.84 -14.71
C GLN A 197 10.89 1.38 -14.10
N LEU A 198 10.85 0.67 -12.96
CA LEU A 198 12.05 0.14 -12.32
C LEU A 198 12.82 -0.87 -13.18
N ALA A 199 12.07 -1.75 -13.85
CA ALA A 199 12.65 -2.77 -14.71
C ALA A 199 13.16 -2.23 -16.04
N GLY A 200 12.81 -1.00 -16.44
CA GLY A 200 13.07 -0.43 -17.76
C GLY A 200 12.39 -1.19 -18.90
N GLN A 201 11.41 -2.05 -18.58
CA GLN A 201 10.64 -2.83 -19.55
C GLN A 201 9.25 -3.14 -18.99
N ARG A 202 8.34 -3.56 -19.87
CA ARG A 202 6.98 -3.88 -19.50
C ARG A 202 6.91 -5.05 -18.50
N VAL A 203 6.24 -4.84 -17.39
CA VAL A 203 5.78 -5.89 -16.47
C VAL A 203 4.42 -6.40 -16.95
N GLY A 204 4.28 -7.71 -17.15
CA GLY A 204 3.09 -8.33 -17.74
C GLY A 204 1.85 -8.31 -16.85
N GLY A 205 2.05 -8.16 -15.54
CA GLY A 205 0.97 -8.16 -14.56
C GLY A 205 1.48 -8.30 -13.13
N ALA A 206 0.61 -8.79 -12.26
CA ALA A 206 0.95 -9.13 -10.89
C ALA A 206 0.51 -10.56 -10.55
N ILE A 207 1.34 -11.27 -9.79
CA ILE A 207 1.00 -12.54 -9.14
C ILE A 207 0.50 -12.21 -7.74
N ILE A 208 -0.78 -12.37 -7.51
CA ILE A 208 -1.37 -12.21 -6.17
C ILE A 208 -1.24 -13.54 -5.44
N ASN A 209 -0.40 -13.56 -4.41
CA ASN A 209 -0.17 -14.72 -3.56
C ASN A 209 -1.02 -14.58 -2.28
N ALA A 210 -2.19 -15.22 -2.29
CA ALA A 210 -3.16 -15.16 -1.22
C ALA A 210 -2.93 -16.25 -0.17
N ILE A 211 -2.82 -15.84 1.09
CA ILE A 211 -2.61 -16.69 2.25
C ILE A 211 -3.85 -16.62 3.12
N GLY A 212 -4.69 -17.66 3.02
CA GLY A 212 -5.92 -17.81 3.79
C GLY A 212 -5.65 -18.28 5.20
N ILE A 213 -5.87 -17.43 6.21
CA ILE A 213 -5.59 -17.70 7.62
C ILE A 213 -6.90 -17.75 8.38
N TYR A 214 -7.14 -18.85 9.07
CA TYR A 214 -8.40 -19.12 9.75
C TYR A 214 -8.18 -19.49 11.21
N LYS A 215 -9.17 -19.19 12.06
CA LYS A 215 -9.15 -19.52 13.48
C LYS A 215 -9.20 -21.04 13.71
N ALA A 216 -10.07 -21.73 12.99
CA ALA A 216 -10.39 -23.16 13.24
C ALA A 216 -10.14 -24.07 12.01
N SER A 217 -9.69 -23.54 10.89
CA SER A 217 -9.45 -24.31 9.68
C SER A 217 -7.98 -24.23 9.26
N ALA A 218 -7.56 -25.18 8.42
CA ALA A 218 -6.22 -25.20 7.85
C ALA A 218 -5.94 -23.95 7.01
N THR A 219 -4.70 -23.48 7.03
CA THR A 219 -4.20 -22.42 6.16
C THR A 219 -4.33 -22.85 4.69
N LYS A 220 -4.71 -21.93 3.83
CA LYS A 220 -4.78 -22.14 2.38
C LYS A 220 -3.85 -21.19 1.65
N PHE A 221 -3.26 -21.68 0.58
CA PHE A 221 -2.38 -20.90 -0.29
C PHE A 221 -2.92 -20.97 -1.70
N GLU A 222 -3.21 -19.83 -2.29
CA GLU A 222 -3.71 -19.74 -3.66
C GLU A 222 -3.02 -18.57 -4.37
N ARG A 223 -2.74 -18.75 -5.67
CA ARG A 223 -2.11 -17.72 -6.51
C ARG A 223 -2.94 -17.46 -7.74
N GLN A 224 -3.05 -16.20 -8.12
CA GLN A 224 -3.68 -15.81 -9.38
C GLN A 224 -2.92 -14.66 -10.03
N ILE A 225 -2.76 -14.74 -11.34
CA ILE A 225 -2.22 -13.67 -12.16
C ILE A 225 -3.33 -12.69 -12.52
N THR A 226 -3.05 -11.41 -12.42
CA THR A 226 -3.89 -10.34 -12.95
C THR A 226 -3.04 -9.42 -13.83
N THR A 227 -3.58 -8.98 -14.95
CA THR A 227 -2.87 -8.17 -15.95
C THR A 227 -3.51 -6.81 -16.11
N ARG A 228 -2.79 -5.87 -16.75
CA ARG A 228 -3.32 -4.56 -17.13
C ARG A 228 -2.97 -4.27 -18.60
N SER A 229 -3.94 -3.74 -19.33
CA SER A 229 -3.67 -3.14 -20.65
C SER A 229 -2.99 -1.78 -20.47
N ASP A 230 -2.36 -1.29 -21.53
CA ASP A 230 -1.76 0.04 -21.52
C ASP A 230 -2.84 1.13 -21.32
N ASP A 231 -4.04 0.92 -21.84
CA ASP A 231 -5.16 1.84 -21.64
C ASP A 231 -5.65 1.83 -20.19
N SER A 232 -5.68 0.67 -19.52
CA SER A 232 -5.99 0.60 -18.08
C SER A 232 -4.97 1.36 -17.23
N ILE A 233 -3.69 1.31 -17.61
CA ILE A 233 -2.62 2.04 -16.93
C ILE A 233 -2.77 3.55 -17.17
N LYS A 234 -3.05 3.98 -18.42
CA LYS A 234 -3.29 5.39 -18.74
C LYS A 234 -4.50 5.97 -17.99
N GLU A 235 -5.60 5.20 -17.95
CA GLU A 235 -6.79 5.57 -17.18
C GLU A 235 -6.47 5.72 -15.70
N TRP A 236 -5.71 4.78 -15.13
CA TRP A 236 -5.29 4.84 -13.75
C TRP A 236 -4.41 6.08 -13.47
N LEU A 237 -3.45 6.41 -14.34
CA LEU A 237 -2.63 7.62 -14.22
C LEU A 237 -3.50 8.89 -14.26
N THR A 238 -4.48 8.93 -15.17
CA THR A 238 -5.43 10.06 -15.24
C THR A 238 -6.23 10.18 -13.92
N ASN A 239 -6.71 9.07 -13.39
CA ASN A 239 -7.42 9.04 -12.11
C ASN A 239 -6.52 9.44 -10.93
N LEU A 240 -5.25 9.01 -10.92
CA LEU A 240 -4.25 9.42 -9.94
C LEU A 240 -4.10 10.95 -9.92
N ARG A 241 -3.90 11.56 -11.10
CA ARG A 241 -3.78 13.00 -11.23
C ARG A 241 -5.04 13.72 -10.71
N ASN A 242 -6.23 13.27 -11.11
CA ASN A 242 -7.49 13.85 -10.65
C ASN A 242 -7.62 13.82 -9.13
N VAL A 243 -7.22 12.72 -8.49
CA VAL A 243 -7.24 12.63 -7.02
C VAL A 243 -6.22 13.60 -6.40
N CYS A 244 -5.03 13.75 -6.98
CA CYS A 244 -4.05 14.74 -6.52
C CYS A 244 -4.58 16.17 -6.63
N GLU A 245 -5.32 16.52 -7.69
CA GLU A 245 -6.01 17.81 -7.81
C GLU A 245 -7.07 17.99 -6.71
N MET A 246 -7.85 16.97 -6.42
CA MET A 246 -8.86 17.03 -5.35
C MET A 246 -8.22 17.19 -3.97
N ILE A 247 -7.10 16.52 -3.70
CA ILE A 247 -6.32 16.68 -2.46
C ILE A 247 -5.88 18.13 -2.33
N ARG A 248 -5.26 18.67 -3.37
CA ARG A 248 -4.80 20.07 -3.37
C ARG A 248 -5.94 21.06 -3.19
N GLU A 249 -7.09 20.83 -3.82
CA GLU A 249 -8.26 21.67 -3.64
C GLU A 249 -8.77 21.67 -2.18
N CYS A 250 -8.74 20.51 -1.50
CA CYS A 250 -9.04 20.43 -0.08
C CYS A 250 -8.04 21.22 0.78
N GLU A 251 -6.76 21.21 0.42
CA GLU A 251 -5.71 22.01 1.09
C GLU A 251 -5.95 23.51 0.94
N ILE A 252 -6.21 23.96 -0.28
CA ILE A 252 -6.45 25.39 -0.57
C ILE A 252 -7.70 25.91 0.14
N ARG A 253 -8.76 25.11 0.18
CA ARG A 253 -10.01 25.47 0.86
C ARG A 253 -9.96 25.27 2.37
N HIS A 254 -8.92 24.67 2.90
CA HIS A 254 -8.84 24.24 4.31
C HIS A 254 -10.08 23.44 4.73
N HIS A 255 -10.63 22.63 3.82
CA HIS A 255 -11.82 21.85 4.05
C HIS A 255 -11.71 20.44 3.47
N TRP A 256 -11.92 19.44 4.32
CA TRP A 256 -11.81 18.02 4.00
C TRP A 256 -13.17 17.34 4.19
N PRO A 257 -13.92 17.07 3.11
CA PRO A 257 -15.24 16.45 3.20
C PRO A 257 -15.20 15.09 3.90
N MET A 258 -16.20 14.84 4.73
CA MET A 258 -16.37 13.54 5.36
C MET A 258 -17.26 12.64 4.49
N SER A 259 -16.81 11.41 4.24
CA SER A 259 -17.60 10.36 3.57
C SER A 259 -18.27 9.49 4.66
N THR A 260 -19.54 9.77 4.98
CA THR A 260 -20.25 9.05 6.03
C THR A 260 -20.40 7.54 5.78
N PRO A 261 -20.57 7.02 4.54
CA PRO A 261 -20.57 5.58 4.29
C PRO A 261 -19.26 4.90 4.74
N ALA A 262 -18.11 5.56 4.63
CA ALA A 262 -16.82 5.01 5.04
C ALA A 262 -16.68 4.87 6.58
N CYS A 263 -17.56 5.48 7.37
CA CYS A 263 -17.51 5.40 8.83
C CYS A 263 -17.80 3.99 9.39
N THR A 264 -18.49 3.15 8.60
CA THR A 264 -18.93 1.81 9.04
C THR A 264 -18.75 0.71 7.99
N MET A 265 -18.20 1.01 6.81
CA MET A 265 -18.12 0.08 5.66
C MET A 265 -17.36 -1.21 5.99
N TYR A 266 -16.23 -1.11 6.70
CA TYR A 266 -15.38 -2.25 7.09
C TYR A 266 -15.25 -2.35 8.63
N GLY A 267 -16.34 -2.17 9.34
CA GLY A 267 -16.36 -1.97 10.78
C GLY A 267 -16.30 -0.48 11.13
N LYS A 268 -16.16 -0.18 12.42
CA LYS A 268 -16.13 1.21 12.88
C LYS A 268 -14.82 1.89 12.49
N CYS A 269 -14.91 3.02 11.76
CA CYS A 269 -13.73 3.81 11.40
C CYS A 269 -12.92 4.21 12.65
N GLU A 270 -11.62 4.12 12.59
CA GLU A 270 -10.73 4.48 13.71
C GLU A 270 -10.92 5.92 14.22
N TYR A 271 -11.27 6.87 13.33
CA TYR A 271 -11.55 8.27 13.69
C TYR A 271 -13.03 8.57 13.94
N HIS A 272 -13.89 7.56 13.98
CA HIS A 272 -15.34 7.77 14.16
C HIS A 272 -15.64 8.59 15.42
N GLN A 273 -15.00 8.29 16.56
CA GLN A 273 -15.25 9.01 17.82
C GLN A 273 -14.80 10.48 17.73
N VAL A 274 -13.73 10.77 16.99
CA VAL A 274 -13.28 12.16 16.78
C VAL A 274 -14.36 12.98 16.09
N HIS A 275 -15.05 12.42 15.10
CA HIS A 275 -16.09 13.12 14.35
C HIS A 275 -17.46 13.17 15.05
N VAL A 276 -17.70 12.29 16.04
CA VAL A 276 -18.93 12.33 16.85
C VAL A 276 -18.91 13.45 17.87
N LEU A 277 -17.75 13.90 18.33
CA LEU A 277 -17.62 14.98 19.30
C LEU A 277 -18.03 16.33 18.69
N SER A 278 -18.74 17.13 19.47
CA SER A 278 -19.40 18.33 18.99
C SER A 278 -18.47 19.52 18.82
N THR A 279 -17.41 19.61 19.65
CA THR A 279 -16.50 20.77 19.66
C THR A 279 -15.11 20.40 19.16
N PHE A 280 -14.44 21.37 18.54
CA PHE A 280 -13.05 21.22 18.10
C PHE A 280 -12.11 20.88 19.28
N ASN A 281 -12.31 21.51 20.44
CA ASN A 281 -11.48 21.28 21.63
C ASN A 281 -11.62 19.83 22.15
N GLU A 282 -12.82 19.26 22.13
CA GLU A 282 -13.03 17.85 22.52
C GLU A 282 -12.37 16.89 21.54
N ARG A 283 -12.45 17.17 20.24
CA ARG A 283 -11.78 16.39 19.20
C ARG A 283 -10.27 16.39 19.39
N GLN A 284 -9.69 17.55 19.64
CA GLN A 284 -8.24 17.71 19.85
C GLN A 284 -7.79 16.95 21.12
N LYS A 285 -8.52 17.07 22.23
CA LYS A 285 -8.23 16.30 23.45
C LYS A 285 -8.26 14.80 23.22
N LEU A 286 -9.28 14.29 22.49
CA LEU A 286 -9.38 12.87 22.17
C LEU A 286 -8.20 12.39 21.30
N LEU A 287 -7.79 13.20 20.31
CA LEU A 287 -6.63 12.88 19.48
C LEU A 287 -5.36 12.78 20.33
N GLU A 288 -5.13 13.70 21.24
CA GLU A 288 -3.96 13.69 22.14
C GLU A 288 -3.96 12.51 23.12
N GLN A 289 -5.14 12.05 23.56
CA GLN A 289 -5.29 10.95 24.52
C GLN A 289 -5.14 9.57 23.85
N ASP A 290 -5.86 9.34 22.75
CA ASP A 290 -6.04 8.01 22.18
C ASP A 290 -5.19 7.73 20.93
N TYR A 291 -4.54 8.79 20.39
CA TYR A 291 -3.73 8.69 19.17
C TYR A 291 -2.28 9.10 19.46
N VAL A 292 -1.41 8.82 18.52
CA VAL A 292 -0.01 9.28 18.49
C VAL A 292 0.28 9.91 17.14
N LYS A 293 1.26 10.80 17.12
CA LYS A 293 1.81 11.32 15.86
C LYS A 293 2.77 10.29 15.28
N ASP A 294 2.49 9.89 14.04
CA ASP A 294 3.30 8.98 13.24
C ASP A 294 3.16 9.43 11.79
N GLU A 295 4.14 10.17 11.30
CA GLU A 295 4.14 10.65 9.92
C GLU A 295 4.11 9.47 8.94
N TRP A 296 3.19 9.54 7.98
CA TRP A 296 3.10 8.52 6.97
C TRP A 296 4.16 8.74 5.89
N LEU A 297 5.19 7.92 5.91
CA LEU A 297 6.18 7.80 4.85
C LEU A 297 6.27 6.32 4.48
N TYR A 298 5.86 5.96 3.25
CA TYR A 298 5.90 4.55 2.82
C TYR A 298 7.33 4.01 2.82
N GLU A 299 8.32 4.82 2.56
CA GLU A 299 9.74 4.46 2.61
C GLU A 299 10.20 3.95 3.99
N ASN A 300 9.58 4.44 5.06
CA ASN A 300 9.85 3.98 6.42
C ASN A 300 9.21 2.61 6.74
N ARG A 301 8.44 2.06 5.80
CA ARG A 301 7.74 0.77 5.93
C ARG A 301 8.51 -0.38 5.30
N ALA A 302 9.46 -0.11 4.42
CA ALA A 302 10.47 -1.08 4.02
C ALA A 302 11.30 -1.41 5.27
N GLY A 303 11.43 -2.68 5.65
CA GLY A 303 12.15 -3.14 6.85
C GLY A 303 13.66 -2.81 6.88
N VAL A 304 14.09 -1.87 6.07
CA VAL A 304 15.43 -1.29 6.03
C VAL A 304 15.35 0.09 6.68
N LYS A 305 15.63 0.15 7.98
CA LYS A 305 16.17 1.40 8.53
C LYS A 305 17.55 1.56 7.88
N ALA A 306 17.65 2.49 6.93
CA ALA A 306 18.94 3.04 6.61
C ALA A 306 19.50 3.64 7.91
N GLU A 307 20.61 3.08 8.41
CA GLU A 307 21.44 3.72 9.42
C GLU A 307 22.09 4.97 8.85
#